data_0c7cf289677b6908dac80ed58241b088
#
_entry.id   0c7cf289677b6908dac80ed58241b088
#
_cell.length_a   1.000
_cell.length_b   1.000
_cell.length_c   1.000
_cell.angle_alpha   90.00
_cell.angle_beta   90.00
_cell.angle_gamma   90.00
#
_symmetry.space_group_name_H-M   'P 1'
#
loop_
_entity.id
_entity.type
_entity.pdbx_description
1 polymer ?
#
loop_
_entity_poly.entity_id
_entity_poly.type
_entity_poly.pdbx_seq_one_letter_code
_entity_poly.pdbx_strand_id
1 'polypeptide(L)' 'MENKNVIVLKTDIQSEQMLRLISPLFDAHSAILKWSVDLEDCDKVLRVEGLKTISADGLAKSLQIEGIAAEELAD' A
#
# COMPACT_ATOMS: atom_id res chain seq x y z
N MET A 1 -9.72 15.57 -15.88
CA MET A 1 -8.79 14.50 -16.24
C MET A 1 -8.18 13.87 -15.02
N GLU A 2 -8.20 12.56 -14.98
CA GLU A 2 -7.68 11.85 -13.84
C GLU A 2 -6.18 11.67 -13.93
N ASN A 3 -5.47 12.11 -12.91
CA ASN A 3 -4.04 11.88 -12.79
C ASN A 3 -3.77 10.90 -11.64
N LYS A 4 -4.76 10.10 -11.32
CA LYS A 4 -4.66 9.14 -10.24
C LYS A 4 -4.21 7.78 -10.74
N ASN A 5 -3.50 7.10 -9.89
CA ASN A 5 -3.14 5.70 -10.09
C ASN A 5 -3.67 4.91 -8.89
N VAL A 6 -4.29 3.77 -9.15
CA VAL A 6 -4.76 2.89 -8.08
C VAL A 6 -3.90 1.65 -8.11
N ILE A 7 -3.29 1.36 -6.98
CA ILE A 7 -2.38 0.22 -6.82
C ILE A 7 -2.98 -0.71 -5.78
N VAL A 8 -3.02 -1.99 -6.11
CA VAL A 8 -3.55 -3.02 -5.23
C VAL A 8 -2.43 -4.03 -4.97
N LEU A 9 -2.10 -4.23 -3.71
CA LEU A 9 -1.02 -5.13 -3.30
C LEU A 9 -1.55 -6.19 -2.36
N LYS A 10 -1.09 -7.40 -2.55
CA LYS A 10 -1.25 -8.47 -1.58
C LYS A 10 -0.16 -8.32 -0.54
N THR A 11 -0.53 -8.36 0.74
CA THR A 11 0.42 -8.17 1.84
C THR A 11 0.25 -9.24 2.89
N ASP A 12 1.14 -9.22 3.88
CA ASP A 12 1.00 -10.04 5.08
C ASP A 12 0.69 -9.19 6.32
N ILE A 13 0.08 -8.04 6.11
CA ILE A 13 -0.33 -7.17 7.23
C ILE A 13 -1.44 -7.87 8.02
N GLN A 14 -1.16 -8.26 9.25
CA GLN A 14 -2.06 -9.10 10.03
C GLN A 14 -2.73 -8.38 11.19
N SER A 15 -2.32 -7.17 11.50
CA SER A 15 -2.83 -6.47 12.66
C SER A 15 -2.79 -4.96 12.48
N GLU A 16 -3.54 -4.27 13.33
CA GLU A 16 -3.52 -2.82 13.35
C GLU A 16 -2.16 -2.26 13.77
N GLN A 17 -1.39 -3.03 14.53
CA GLN A 17 -0.04 -2.62 14.88
C GLN A 17 0.84 -2.47 13.64
N MET A 18 0.71 -3.39 12.70
CA MET A 18 1.45 -3.30 11.45
C MET A 18 0.98 -2.11 10.63
N LEU A 19 -0.32 -1.80 10.67
CA LEU A 19 -0.83 -0.60 10.00
C LEU A 19 -0.19 0.66 10.58
N ARG A 20 0.04 0.70 11.88
CA ARG A 20 0.67 1.86 12.52
C ARG A 20 2.11 2.04 12.10
N LEU A 21 2.79 0.97 11.70
CA LEU A 21 4.15 1.07 11.19
C LEU A 21 4.19 1.75 9.83
N ILE A 22 3.20 1.50 8.98
CA ILE A 22 3.20 2.04 7.62
C ILE A 22 2.45 3.36 7.52
N SER A 23 1.58 3.66 8.47
CA SER A 23 0.77 4.87 8.42
C SER A 23 1.62 6.15 8.30
N PRO A 24 2.65 6.36 9.13
CA PRO A 24 3.48 7.57 8.96
C PRO A 24 4.20 7.59 7.62
N LEU A 25 4.59 6.42 7.13
CA LEU A 25 5.29 6.31 5.85
C LEU A 25 4.40 6.79 4.70
N PHE A 26 3.15 6.31 4.68
CA PHE A 26 2.22 6.65 3.62
C PHE A 26 1.65 8.06 3.80
N ASP A 27 1.36 8.46 5.03
CA ASP A 27 0.82 9.80 5.30
C ASP A 27 1.82 10.91 4.96
N ALA A 28 3.11 10.60 5.06
CA ALA A 28 4.15 11.55 4.70
C ALA A 28 4.45 11.56 3.21
N HIS A 29 3.92 10.60 2.45
CA HIS A 29 4.21 10.50 1.02
C HIS A 29 3.30 11.44 0.24
N SER A 30 3.88 12.47 -0.37
CA SER A 30 3.12 13.52 -1.03
C SER A 30 2.29 13.02 -2.21
N ALA A 31 2.68 11.91 -2.82
CA ALA A 31 1.99 11.36 -3.98
C ALA A 31 0.85 10.41 -3.60
N ILE A 32 0.74 10.00 -2.33
CA ILE A 32 -0.34 9.13 -1.89
C ILE A 32 -1.49 9.99 -1.37
N LEU A 33 -2.66 9.82 -1.99
CA LEU A 33 -3.85 10.60 -1.64
C LEU A 33 -4.73 9.87 -0.63
N LYS A 34 -4.78 8.53 -0.75
CA LYS A 34 -5.63 7.72 0.10
C LYS A 34 -5.11 6.29 0.08
N TRP A 35 -5.24 5.60 1.21
CA TRP A 35 -4.86 4.19 1.28
C TRP A 35 -5.72 3.48 2.32
N SER A 36 -5.85 2.17 2.15
CA SER A 36 -6.58 1.34 3.11
C SER A 36 -6.10 -0.10 3.00
N VAL A 37 -6.30 -0.86 4.07
CA VAL A 37 -5.97 -2.29 4.09
C VAL A 37 -7.20 -3.05 4.56
N ASP A 38 -7.54 -4.10 3.83
CA ASP A 38 -8.63 -4.99 4.21
C ASP A 38 -8.05 -6.14 5.04
N LEU A 39 -8.12 -6.00 6.35
CA LEU A 39 -7.57 -6.98 7.27
C LEU A 39 -8.39 -8.27 7.33
N GLU A 40 -9.63 -8.24 6.85
CA GLU A 40 -10.49 -9.41 6.85
C GLU A 40 -10.28 -10.27 5.60
N ASP A 41 -9.65 -9.72 4.58
CA ASP A 41 -9.35 -10.47 3.38
C ASP A 41 -8.17 -11.40 3.63
N CYS A 42 -8.21 -12.61 3.06
CA CYS A 42 -7.14 -13.58 3.23
C CYS A 42 -5.82 -13.10 2.62
N ASP A 43 -5.88 -12.22 1.63
CA ASP A 43 -4.69 -11.65 1.00
C ASP A 43 -4.24 -10.36 1.66
N LYS A 44 -4.95 -9.88 2.69
CA LYS A 44 -4.64 -8.64 3.39
C LYS A 44 -4.35 -7.52 2.40
N VAL A 45 -5.30 -7.26 1.53
CA VAL A 45 -5.13 -6.38 0.38
C VAL A 45 -4.93 -4.94 0.82
N LEU A 46 -3.84 -4.34 0.35
CA LEU A 46 -3.57 -2.92 0.51
C LEU A 46 -3.96 -2.21 -0.79
N ARG A 47 -4.81 -1.21 -0.67
CA ARG A 47 -5.23 -0.40 -1.81
C ARG A 47 -4.72 1.01 -1.60
N VAL A 48 -4.02 1.53 -2.60
CA VAL A 48 -3.43 2.87 -2.55
C VAL A 48 -3.90 3.66 -3.75
N GLU A 49 -4.43 4.85 -3.50
CA GLU A 49 -4.78 5.79 -4.55
C GLU A 49 -3.83 6.97 -4.46
N GLY A 50 -3.22 7.31 -5.56
CA GLY A 50 -2.26 8.40 -5.55
C GLY A 50 -2.02 8.96 -6.94
N LEU A 51 -1.00 9.79 -7.04
CA LEU A 51 -0.61 10.39 -8.31
C LEU A 51 0.07 9.35 -9.19
N LYS A 52 0.17 9.64 -10.48
CA LYS A 52 0.77 8.71 -11.43
C LYS A 52 2.24 8.38 -11.15
N THR A 53 2.87 9.18 -10.31
CA THR A 53 4.27 8.96 -9.95
C THR A 53 4.49 7.77 -9.02
N ILE A 54 3.44 7.29 -8.34
CA ILE A 54 3.59 6.10 -7.51
C ILE A 54 3.57 4.85 -8.39
N SER A 55 4.25 3.82 -7.93
CA SER A 55 4.27 2.54 -8.63
C SER A 55 4.12 1.40 -7.63
N ALA A 56 3.55 0.29 -8.10
CA ALA A 56 3.39 -0.90 -7.27
C ALA A 56 4.74 -1.41 -6.78
N ASP A 57 5.73 -1.42 -7.68
CA ASP A 57 7.07 -1.89 -7.34
C ASP A 57 7.71 -1.03 -6.26
N GLY A 58 7.60 0.28 -6.38
CA GLY A 58 8.15 1.21 -5.39
C GLY A 58 7.49 1.06 -4.03
N LEU A 59 6.16 0.92 -4.01
CA LEU A 59 5.44 0.73 -2.76
C LEU A 59 5.76 -0.61 -2.12
N ALA A 60 5.85 -1.67 -2.93
CA ALA A 60 6.21 -2.99 -2.41
C ALA A 60 7.59 -2.97 -1.78
N LYS A 61 8.55 -2.31 -2.42
CA LYS A 61 9.90 -2.20 -1.86
C LYS A 61 9.92 -1.43 -0.55
N SER A 62 9.13 -0.36 -0.46
CA SER A 62 9.01 0.42 0.77
C SER A 62 8.49 -0.44 1.91
N LEU A 63 7.49 -1.28 1.63
CA LEU A 63 6.93 -2.19 2.62
C LEU A 63 7.94 -3.26 3.02
N GLN A 64 8.69 -3.79 2.07
CA GLN A 64 9.69 -4.81 2.34
C GLN A 64 10.78 -4.30 3.27
N ILE A 65 11.14 -3.03 3.13
CA ILE A 65 12.11 -2.40 4.03
C ILE A 65 11.59 -2.41 5.47
N GLU A 66 10.28 -2.28 5.64
CA GLU A 66 9.64 -2.33 6.96
C GLU A 66 9.37 -3.77 7.43
N GLY A 67 9.81 -4.77 6.65
CA GLY A 67 9.59 -6.16 7.03
C GLY A 67 8.24 -6.71 6.64
N ILE A 68 7.52 -6.04 5.76
CA ILE A 68 6.19 -6.45 5.33
C ILE A 68 6.27 -7.01 3.91
N ALA A 69 5.81 -8.25 3.73
CA ALA A 69 5.75 -8.84 2.39
C ALA A 69 4.66 -8.13 1.59
N ALA A 70 4.97 -7.82 0.34
CA ALA A 70 4.02 -7.15 -0.53
C ALA A 70 4.31 -7.49 -1.98
N GLU A 71 3.27 -7.77 -2.74
CA GLU A 71 3.40 -7.98 -4.18
C GLU A 71 2.14 -7.47 -4.88
N GLU A 72 2.31 -7.05 -6.11
CA GLU A 72 1.19 -6.51 -6.87
C GLU A 72 0.17 -7.61 -7.19
N LEU A 73 -1.11 -7.28 -6.94
CA LEU A 73 -2.21 -8.16 -7.36
C LEU A 73 -2.61 -7.77 -8.77
N ALA A 74 -2.49 -8.72 -9.67
CA ALA A 74 -2.98 -8.54 -11.03
C ALA A 74 -4.47 -8.85 -11.07
N ASP A 75 -5.21 -8.03 -11.76
CA ASP A 75 -6.64 -8.28 -11.98
C ASP A 75 -6.85 -9.29 -13.10
#